data_073fc99cf36fb84e9eb1007337ffd929
#
_entry.id   073fc99cf36fb84e9eb1007337ffd929
#
_cell.length_a   1.000
_cell.length_b   1.000
_cell.length_c   1.000
_cell.angle_alpha   90.00
_cell.angle_beta   90.00
_cell.angle_gamma   90.00
#
_symmetry.space_group_name_H-M   'P 1'
#
loop_
_entity.id
_entity.type
_entity.pdbx_description
1 polymer ?
#
loop_
_entity_poly.entity_id
_entity_poly.type
_entity_poly.pdbx_seq_one_letter_code
_entity_poly.pdbx_strand_id
1 'polypeptide(L)'
;MAEHNLTGSLGEQLACRFLVEHGYEVLERNWRQARHELDVVARKGKELIIVEVKTRSSDQHGQPEEAVKKGKRGKLVQGANAYVMATGCELAVRFDIISVILHPTGKPYIHHITDAFYPTLHERPY
;
A
#
# COMPACT_ATOMS: atom_id res chain seq x y z
N MET A 1 -15.06 15.12 -3.39
CA MET A 1 -14.94 13.67 -3.62
C MET A 1 -14.15 13.37 -4.89
N ALA A 2 -14.56 13.93 -6.02
CA ALA A 2 -13.92 13.61 -7.30
C ALA A 2 -12.43 13.96 -7.32
N GLU A 3 -12.06 15.16 -6.87
CA GLU A 3 -10.65 15.55 -6.87
C GLU A 3 -9.81 14.67 -5.96
N HIS A 4 -10.31 14.37 -4.78
CA HIS A 4 -9.61 13.51 -3.84
C HIS A 4 -9.41 12.12 -4.43
N ASN A 5 -10.46 11.58 -5.05
CA ASN A 5 -10.40 10.25 -5.66
C ASN A 5 -9.46 10.22 -6.86
N LEU A 6 -9.45 11.31 -7.65
CA LEU A 6 -8.56 11.39 -8.81
C LEU A 6 -7.09 11.44 -8.39
N THR A 7 -6.77 12.20 -7.35
CA THR A 7 -5.41 12.28 -6.84
C THR A 7 -4.95 10.94 -6.29
N GLY A 8 -5.79 10.30 -5.47
CA GLY A 8 -5.48 9.00 -4.93
C GLY A 8 -5.34 7.94 -6.02
N SER A 9 -6.23 7.98 -7.01
CA SER A 9 -6.18 7.03 -8.11
C SER A 9 -4.91 7.20 -8.94
N LEU A 10 -4.48 8.42 -9.18
CA LEU A 10 -3.23 8.68 -9.90
C LEU A 10 -2.04 8.14 -9.12
N GLY A 11 -2.00 8.38 -7.81
CA GLY A 11 -0.94 7.87 -6.96
C GLY A 11 -0.85 6.35 -6.98
N GLU A 12 -1.98 5.68 -6.89
CA GLU A 12 -2.01 4.21 -6.97
C GLU A 12 -1.56 3.71 -8.33
N GLN A 13 -1.97 4.38 -9.39
CA GLN A 13 -1.55 4.03 -10.73
C GLN A 13 -0.04 4.13 -10.89
N LEU A 14 0.54 5.22 -10.39
CA LEU A 14 1.99 5.42 -10.43
C LEU A 14 2.71 4.40 -9.57
N ALA A 15 2.16 4.08 -8.40
CA ALA A 15 2.74 3.06 -7.53
C ALA A 15 2.74 1.69 -8.22
N CYS A 16 1.65 1.33 -8.88
CA CYS A 16 1.56 0.05 -9.57
C CYS A 16 2.57 -0.03 -10.72
N ARG A 17 2.70 1.06 -11.48
CA ARG A 17 3.69 1.10 -12.57
C ARG A 17 5.10 0.94 -12.01
N PHE A 18 5.41 1.63 -10.91
CA PHE A 18 6.70 1.52 -10.26
C PHE A 18 6.98 0.08 -9.84
N LEU A 19 5.99 -0.58 -9.23
CA LEU A 19 6.15 -1.96 -8.78
C LEU A 19 6.43 -2.90 -9.95
N VAL A 20 5.68 -2.77 -11.04
CA VAL A 20 5.88 -3.61 -12.22
C VAL A 20 7.28 -3.40 -12.79
N GLU A 21 7.73 -2.15 -12.87
CA GLU A 21 9.05 -1.84 -13.39
C GLU A 21 10.17 -2.40 -12.51
N HIS A 22 9.87 -2.67 -11.24
CA HIS A 22 10.84 -3.23 -10.30
C HIS A 22 10.65 -4.72 -10.04
N GLY A 23 9.92 -5.39 -10.92
CA GLY A 23 9.82 -6.85 -10.89
C GLY A 23 8.72 -7.41 -10.02
N TYR A 24 7.79 -6.58 -9.57
CA TYR A 24 6.64 -7.04 -8.81
C TYR A 24 5.48 -7.35 -9.74
N GLU A 25 4.69 -8.34 -9.38
CA GLU A 25 3.43 -8.63 -10.06
C GLU A 25 2.31 -8.00 -9.25
N VAL A 26 1.54 -7.09 -9.87
CA VAL A 26 0.40 -6.48 -9.19
C VAL A 26 -0.80 -7.41 -9.32
N LEU A 27 -1.28 -7.90 -8.20
CA LEU A 27 -2.39 -8.85 -8.17
C LEU A 27 -3.74 -8.14 -8.04
N GLU A 28 -3.82 -7.10 -7.22
CA GLU A 28 -5.05 -6.37 -6.95
C GLU A 28 -4.79 -4.89 -6.80
N ARG A 29 -5.77 -4.09 -7.20
CA ARG A 29 -5.82 -2.65 -6.91
C ARG A 29 -7.15 -2.37 -6.25
N ASN A 30 -7.10 -1.57 -5.18
CA ASN A 30 -8.33 -1.19 -4.45
C ASN A 30 -9.17 -2.40 -4.10
N TRP A 31 -8.52 -3.40 -3.52
CA TRP A 31 -9.22 -4.59 -3.11
C TRP A 31 -10.08 -4.29 -1.88
N ARG A 32 -11.34 -4.75 -1.93
CA ARG A 32 -12.27 -4.52 -0.84
C ARG A 32 -13.06 -5.79 -0.54
N GLN A 33 -13.27 -6.04 0.74
CA GLN A 33 -14.15 -7.10 1.21
C GLN A 33 -14.71 -6.67 2.55
N ALA A 34 -16.03 -6.56 2.67
CA ALA A 34 -16.70 -6.03 3.86
C ALA A 34 -16.13 -4.65 4.16
N ARG A 35 -15.55 -4.46 5.36
CA ARG A 35 -14.95 -3.18 5.74
C ARG A 35 -13.45 -3.13 5.47
N HIS A 36 -12.89 -4.20 4.92
CA HIS A 36 -11.46 -4.26 4.65
C HIS A 36 -11.13 -3.66 3.30
N GLU A 37 -10.01 -2.95 3.25
CA GLU A 37 -9.60 -2.22 2.06
C GLU A 37 -8.08 -2.26 1.97
N LEU A 38 -7.57 -2.65 0.79
CA LEU A 38 -6.15 -2.68 0.52
C LEU A 38 -5.89 -1.91 -0.78
N ASP A 39 -4.94 -0.97 -0.72
CA ASP A 39 -4.64 -0.14 -1.90
C ASP A 39 -4.07 -0.96 -3.04
N VAL A 40 -3.02 -1.73 -2.76
CA VAL A 40 -2.36 -2.57 -3.75
C VAL A 40 -1.93 -3.87 -3.08
N VAL A 41 -2.16 -4.97 -3.77
CA VAL A 41 -1.63 -6.27 -3.38
C VAL A 41 -0.74 -6.74 -4.51
N ALA A 42 0.50 -7.08 -4.19
CA ALA A 42 1.49 -7.49 -5.17
C ALA A 42 2.17 -8.77 -4.73
N ARG A 43 2.93 -9.34 -5.65
CA ARG A 43 3.71 -10.53 -5.36
C ARG A 43 5.12 -10.34 -5.90
N LYS A 44 6.10 -10.76 -5.14
CA LYS A 44 7.48 -10.81 -5.61
C LYS A 44 8.14 -12.06 -5.04
N GLY A 45 8.51 -12.99 -5.93
CA GLY A 45 9.06 -14.26 -5.49
C GLY A 45 8.06 -15.03 -4.65
N LYS A 46 8.46 -15.35 -3.44
CA LYS A 46 7.62 -16.12 -2.51
C LYS A 46 6.95 -15.23 -1.46
N GLU A 47 6.85 -13.94 -1.74
CA GLU A 47 6.22 -13.01 -0.81
C GLU A 47 4.99 -12.36 -1.40
N LEU A 48 3.98 -12.22 -0.58
CA LEU A 48 2.78 -11.42 -0.86
C LEU A 48 3.01 -10.05 -0.24
N ILE A 49 2.93 -9.01 -1.04
CA ILE A 49 3.25 -7.66 -0.60
C ILE A 49 1.96 -6.86 -0.48
N ILE A 50 1.66 -6.42 0.72
CA ILE A 50 0.53 -5.54 0.99
C ILE A 50 1.08 -4.12 1.01
N VAL A 51 0.66 -3.30 0.06
CA VAL A 51 1.23 -1.97 -0.14
C VAL A 51 0.21 -0.90 0.19
N GLU A 52 0.58 -0.04 1.13
CA GLU A 52 -0.19 1.16 1.41
C GLU A 52 0.39 2.29 0.57
N VAL A 53 -0.45 2.95 -0.22
CA VAL A 53 -0.01 4.04 -1.09
C VAL A 53 -0.44 5.36 -0.47
N LYS A 54 0.53 6.26 -0.29
CA LYS A 54 0.28 7.59 0.24
C LYS A 54 0.64 8.62 -0.81
N THR A 55 -0.37 9.36 -1.27
CA THR A 55 -0.16 10.38 -2.31
C THR A 55 -0.23 11.76 -1.67
N ARG A 56 0.74 12.59 -1.99
CA ARG A 56 0.83 13.96 -1.48
C ARG A 56 1.25 14.91 -2.58
N SER A 57 0.88 16.18 -2.42
CA SER A 57 1.45 17.22 -3.25
C SER A 57 2.77 17.69 -2.66
N SER A 58 3.62 18.30 -3.50
CA SER A 58 4.97 18.67 -3.08
C SER A 58 5.01 19.74 -1.99
N ASP A 59 3.89 20.45 -1.77
CA ASP A 59 3.82 21.50 -0.76
C ASP A 59 3.34 21.00 0.60
N GLN A 60 3.02 19.72 0.72
CA GLN A 60 2.60 19.15 1.99
C GLN A 60 3.82 18.74 2.82
N HIS A 61 3.65 18.80 4.13
CA HIS A 61 4.72 18.47 5.06
C HIS A 61 4.51 17.08 5.66
N GLY A 62 5.59 16.51 6.20
CA GLY A 62 5.59 15.22 6.85
C GLY A 62 6.52 14.24 6.17
N GLN A 63 6.90 13.20 6.91
CA GLN A 63 7.77 12.16 6.39
C GLN A 63 6.94 11.02 5.84
N PRO A 64 7.37 10.39 4.75
CA PRO A 64 6.65 9.23 4.20
C PRO A 64 6.43 8.12 5.24
N GLU A 65 7.40 7.93 6.10
CA GLU A 65 7.35 6.89 7.14
C GLU A 65 6.25 7.14 8.15
N GLU A 66 5.83 8.39 8.31
CA GLU A 66 4.77 8.77 9.24
C GLU A 66 3.40 8.59 8.63
N ALA A 67 3.32 8.22 7.36
CA ALA A 67 2.05 8.08 6.66
C ALA A 67 1.19 6.97 7.23
N VAL A 68 1.79 5.94 7.82
CA VAL A 68 1.04 4.81 8.37
C VAL A 68 1.19 4.82 9.90
N LYS A 69 0.16 5.31 10.57
CA LYS A 69 0.11 5.35 12.02
C LYS A 69 -0.28 3.98 12.58
N LYS A 70 -0.04 3.79 13.88
CA LYS A 70 -0.28 2.52 14.55
C LYS A 70 -1.67 1.94 14.32
N GLY A 71 -2.71 2.75 14.41
CA GLY A 71 -4.07 2.29 14.17
C GLY A 71 -4.29 1.81 12.74
N LYS A 72 -3.66 2.49 11.78
CA LYS A 72 -3.76 2.11 10.37
C LYS A 72 -3.04 0.79 10.12
N ARG A 73 -1.95 0.53 10.84
CA ARG A 73 -1.22 -0.74 10.72
C ARG A 73 -2.11 -1.91 11.08
N GLY A 74 -2.87 -1.78 12.15
CA GLY A 74 -3.81 -2.83 12.56
C GLY A 74 -4.84 -3.12 11.49
N LYS A 75 -5.37 -2.07 10.86
CA LYS A 75 -6.32 -2.24 9.76
C LYS A 75 -5.69 -2.94 8.56
N LEU A 76 -4.43 -2.63 8.26
CA LEU A 76 -3.73 -3.29 7.16
C LEU A 76 -3.49 -4.76 7.45
N VAL A 77 -3.11 -5.09 8.69
CA VAL A 77 -2.92 -6.48 9.08
C VAL A 77 -4.23 -7.26 8.97
N GLN A 78 -5.34 -6.68 9.42
CA GLN A 78 -6.65 -7.32 9.32
C GLN A 78 -7.07 -7.48 7.86
N GLY A 79 -6.84 -6.46 7.04
CA GLY A 79 -7.12 -6.53 5.61
C GLY A 79 -6.31 -7.60 4.90
N ALA A 80 -5.02 -7.69 5.24
CA ALA A 80 -4.16 -8.73 4.68
C ALA A 80 -4.65 -10.11 5.06
N ASN A 81 -5.06 -10.30 6.31
CA ASN A 81 -5.61 -11.57 6.75
C ASN A 81 -6.89 -11.92 5.98
N ALA A 82 -7.77 -10.94 5.78
CA ALA A 82 -9.00 -11.14 5.01
C ALA A 82 -8.67 -11.57 3.58
N TYR A 83 -7.68 -10.94 2.98
CA TYR A 83 -7.26 -11.27 1.61
C TYR A 83 -6.72 -12.70 1.54
N VAL A 84 -5.85 -13.06 2.48
CA VAL A 84 -5.26 -14.40 2.53
C VAL A 84 -6.35 -15.45 2.71
N MET A 85 -7.31 -15.18 3.60
CA MET A 85 -8.42 -16.12 3.82
C MET A 85 -9.30 -16.24 2.59
N ALA A 86 -9.55 -15.13 1.90
CA ALA A 86 -10.42 -15.14 0.72
C ALA A 86 -9.79 -15.86 -0.47
N THR A 87 -8.46 -15.78 -0.60
CA THR A 87 -7.76 -16.31 -1.78
C THR A 87 -7.05 -17.63 -1.53
N GLY A 88 -6.89 -18.02 -0.26
CA GLY A 88 -6.11 -19.21 0.09
C GLY A 88 -4.62 -19.05 -0.13
N CYS A 89 -4.14 -17.82 -0.18
CA CYS A 89 -2.73 -17.54 -0.41
C CYS A 89 -1.88 -18.08 0.73
N GLU A 90 -0.78 -18.77 0.40
CA GLU A 90 0.12 -19.35 1.39
C GLU A 90 1.49 -18.68 1.42
N LEU A 91 1.64 -17.58 0.69
CA LEU A 91 2.90 -16.83 0.65
C LEU A 91 3.10 -16.07 1.95
N ALA A 92 4.37 -15.86 2.30
CA ALA A 92 4.70 -15.00 3.43
C ALA A 92 4.28 -13.56 3.11
N VAL A 93 3.72 -12.86 4.09
CA VAL A 93 3.19 -11.52 3.90
C VAL A 93 4.21 -10.48 4.33
N ARG A 94 4.39 -9.47 3.50
CA ARG A 94 5.26 -8.33 3.79
C ARG A 94 4.46 -7.05 3.61
N PHE A 95 4.65 -6.09 4.49
CA PHE A 95 3.94 -4.81 4.45
C PHE A 95 4.86 -3.71 3.98
N ASP A 96 4.51 -3.07 2.87
CA ASP A 96 5.29 -1.99 2.28
C ASP A 96 4.48 -0.71 2.24
N ILE A 97 5.19 0.41 2.17
CA ILE A 97 4.60 1.73 1.97
C ILE A 97 5.20 2.31 0.70
N ILE A 98 4.35 2.85 -0.18
CA ILE A 98 4.82 3.65 -1.31
C ILE A 98 4.27 5.06 -1.13
N SER A 99 5.18 6.01 -1.05
CA SER A 99 4.85 7.42 -0.98
C SER A 99 5.02 8.03 -2.36
N VAL A 100 3.98 8.67 -2.87
CA VAL A 100 4.01 9.33 -4.18
C VAL A 100 3.85 10.82 -3.96
N ILE A 101 4.85 11.60 -4.35
CA ILE A 101 4.81 13.05 -4.24
C ILE A 101 4.62 13.62 -5.63
N LEU A 102 3.50 14.31 -5.81
CA LEU A 102 3.15 14.92 -7.09
C LEU A 102 3.64 16.36 -7.12
N HIS A 103 4.35 16.72 -8.17
CA HIS A 103 4.84 18.08 -8.38
C HIS A 103 4.02 18.74 -9.50
N PRO A 104 3.66 20.02 -9.35
CA PRO A 104 2.86 20.69 -10.38
C PRO A 104 3.53 20.73 -11.75
N THR A 105 4.85 20.84 -11.78
CA THR A 105 5.59 21.04 -13.02
C THR A 105 6.71 20.03 -13.23
N GLY A 106 6.84 19.05 -12.36
CA GLY A 106 7.93 18.09 -12.44
C GLY A 106 7.43 16.66 -12.42
N LYS A 107 8.36 15.74 -12.51
CA LYS A 107 8.04 14.33 -12.43
C LYS A 107 7.65 13.96 -11.02
N PRO A 108 6.72 13.00 -10.86
CA PRO A 108 6.39 12.50 -9.52
C PRO A 108 7.63 11.85 -8.87
N TYR A 109 7.73 12.03 -7.57
CA TYR A 109 8.75 11.37 -6.77
C TYR A 109 8.12 10.17 -6.08
N ILE A 110 8.73 9.00 -6.23
CA ILE A 110 8.20 7.77 -5.63
C ILE A 110 9.23 7.24 -4.65
N HIS A 111 8.80 7.03 -3.41
CA HIS A 111 9.63 6.47 -2.36
C HIS A 111 8.99 5.17 -1.88
N HIS A 112 9.69 4.07 -2.05
CA HIS A 112 9.20 2.74 -1.69
C HIS A 112 9.92 2.27 -0.44
N ILE A 113 9.18 2.06 0.62
CA ILE A 113 9.69 1.54 1.89
C ILE A 113 9.27 0.08 1.97
N THR A 114 10.25 -0.81 1.77
CA THR A 114 9.99 -2.24 1.86
C THR A 114 10.02 -2.68 3.31
N ASP A 115 9.14 -3.63 3.63
CA ASP A 115 9.13 -4.23 4.96
C ASP A 115 9.00 -3.16 6.04
N ALA A 116 8.01 -2.28 5.84
CA ALA A 116 7.87 -1.04 6.60
C ALA A 116 7.52 -1.27 8.07
N PHE A 117 6.86 -2.37 8.39
CA PHE A 117 6.55 -2.72 9.77
C PHE A 117 6.20 -4.20 9.86
N TYR A 118 6.24 -4.73 11.08
CA TYR A 118 5.84 -6.09 11.37
C TYR A 118 4.61 -6.06 12.28
N PRO A 119 3.66 -7.00 12.11
CA PRO A 119 2.54 -7.09 13.03
C PRO A 119 3.01 -7.37 14.45
N THR A 120 2.44 -6.63 15.41
CA THR A 120 2.65 -6.92 16.83
C THR A 120 1.55 -7.89 17.29
N LEU A 121 1.66 -8.36 18.53
CA LEU A 121 0.64 -9.23 19.08
C LEU A 121 -0.73 -8.56 19.12
N HIS A 122 -0.77 -7.24 19.32
CA HIS A 122 -2.01 -6.48 19.36
C HIS A 122 -2.63 -6.30 17.99
N GLU A 123 -1.84 -6.41 16.93
CA GLU A 123 -2.30 -6.19 15.56
C GLU A 123 -2.73 -7.49 14.89
N ARG A 124 -2.38 -8.63 15.46
CA ARG A 124 -2.75 -9.92 14.89
C ARG A 124 -4.25 -10.15 15.04
N PRO A 125 -4.88 -10.79 14.05
CA PRO A 125 -6.33 -11.00 14.08
C PRO A 125 -6.79 -11.92 15.22
N TYR A 126 -5.90 -12.69 15.77
CA TYR A 126 -6.23 -13.62 16.86
C TYR A 126 -5.08 -13.79 17.82
#